data_aa8710d38f27d916f23a7cbec9add9c6
#
_entry.id   aa8710d38f27d916f23a7cbec9add9c6
#
_cell.length_a   1.000
_cell.length_b   1.000
_cell.length_c   1.000
_cell.angle_alpha   90.00
_cell.angle_beta   90.00
_cell.angle_gamma   90.00
#
_symmetry.space_group_name_H-M   'P 1'
#
loop_
_entity.id
_entity.type
_entity.pdbx_description
1 polymer ?
#
loop_
_entity_poly.entity_id
_entity_poly.type
_entity_poly.pdbx_seq_one_letter_code
_entity_poly.pdbx_strand_id
1 'polypeptide(L)'
;KSFFSREASHVEGFAKECAVVTHYRLKNDENGKGIVVDPAARLEEELIVRPTSETIIWNTYKGWINSYRDLPILCNQWANVVRWEMRTRLFLRTAEFLWQEGHTAHATQQEAIEETQKMVNVYADFARNYMAVPVVVGHKSPNERFAGALDTMTIEALMQDGKALQAGT
;
A
#
# COMPACT_ATOMS: atom_id res chain seq x y z
N LYS A 1 -11.57 -1.79 11.93
CA LYS A 1 -12.84 -1.47 11.21
C LYS A 1 -13.00 0.05 10.96
N SER A 2 -12.85 0.91 11.97
CA SER A 2 -13.07 2.37 11.83
C SER A 2 -12.21 3.04 10.76
N PHE A 3 -10.95 2.63 10.56
CA PHE A 3 -10.09 3.17 9.51
C PHE A 3 -10.58 2.77 8.13
N PHE A 4 -10.94 1.50 7.94
CA PHE A 4 -11.45 0.99 6.66
C PHE A 4 -12.81 1.57 6.26
N SER A 5 -13.66 1.91 7.22
CA SER A 5 -14.90 2.60 6.92
C SER A 5 -14.68 3.99 6.33
N ARG A 6 -13.58 4.66 6.72
CA ARG A 6 -13.17 5.94 6.12
C ARG A 6 -12.53 5.76 4.75
N GLU A 7 -11.69 4.73 4.57
CA GLU A 7 -11.12 4.39 3.27
C GLU A 7 -12.17 3.92 2.28
N ALA A 8 -13.14 3.11 2.70
CA ALA A 8 -14.23 2.63 1.85
C ALA A 8 -15.08 3.77 1.24
N SER A 9 -15.13 4.94 1.90
CA SER A 9 -15.79 6.12 1.34
C SER A 9 -14.94 6.85 0.29
N HIS A 10 -13.63 6.58 0.23
CA HIS A 10 -12.68 7.23 -0.67
C HIS A 10 -12.17 6.32 -1.78
N VAL A 11 -12.19 5.00 -1.59
CA VAL A 11 -11.62 4.03 -2.54
C VAL A 11 -12.63 2.92 -2.80
N GLU A 12 -13.43 3.10 -3.83
CA GLU A 12 -14.33 2.06 -4.32
C GLU A 12 -13.48 0.89 -4.85
N GLY A 13 -13.55 -0.28 -4.18
CA GLY A 13 -12.79 -1.48 -4.55
C GLY A 13 -11.82 -2.00 -3.49
N PHE A 14 -11.04 -1.16 -2.81
CA PHE A 14 -10.07 -1.61 -1.80
C PHE A 14 -10.71 -2.30 -0.58
N ALA A 15 -11.87 -1.83 -0.15
CA ALA A 15 -12.55 -2.39 1.01
C ALA A 15 -13.18 -3.76 0.76
N LYS A 16 -13.33 -4.16 -0.51
CA LYS A 16 -13.99 -5.42 -0.89
C LYS A 16 -13.04 -6.61 -1.00
N GLU A 17 -11.74 -6.36 -1.09
CA GLU A 17 -10.72 -7.38 -1.36
C GLU A 17 -9.69 -7.50 -0.21
N CYS A 18 -10.18 -7.49 1.03
CA CYS A 18 -9.34 -7.63 2.22
C CYS A 18 -9.32 -9.06 2.72
N ALA A 19 -8.16 -9.50 3.22
CA ALA A 19 -8.08 -10.70 4.03
C ALA A 19 -8.58 -10.41 5.44
N VAL A 20 -9.45 -11.26 5.95
CA VAL A 20 -10.06 -11.12 7.28
C VAL A 20 -9.65 -12.30 8.14
N VAL A 21 -9.08 -12.04 9.31
CA VAL A 21 -8.74 -13.05 10.31
C VAL A 21 -9.92 -13.20 11.26
N THR A 22 -10.51 -14.38 11.30
CA THR A 22 -11.71 -14.69 12.07
C THR A 22 -11.45 -15.57 13.29
N HIS A 23 -10.32 -16.29 13.31
CA HIS A 23 -9.95 -17.22 14.37
C HIS A 23 -8.47 -17.07 14.73
N TYR A 24 -8.12 -17.40 15.97
CA TYR A 24 -6.76 -17.28 16.48
C TYR A 24 -6.05 -18.62 16.72
N ARG A 25 -6.69 -19.76 16.45
CA ARG A 25 -6.12 -21.08 16.71
C ARG A 25 -6.54 -22.11 15.67
N LEU A 26 -5.63 -23.05 15.40
CA LEU A 26 -5.87 -24.26 14.65
C LEU A 26 -5.94 -25.46 15.61
N LYS A 27 -6.64 -26.52 15.22
CA LYS A 27 -6.66 -27.82 15.90
C LYS A 27 -6.41 -28.96 14.92
N ASN A 28 -6.06 -30.14 15.44
CA ASN A 28 -6.02 -31.33 14.62
C ASN A 28 -7.42 -31.70 14.12
N ASP A 29 -7.51 -32.10 12.86
CA ASP A 29 -8.74 -32.65 12.30
C ASP A 29 -9.07 -33.99 13.02
N GLU A 30 -10.31 -34.18 13.43
CA GLU A 30 -10.79 -35.36 14.11
C GLU A 30 -10.67 -36.63 13.23
N ASN A 31 -10.62 -36.47 11.91
CA ASN A 31 -10.42 -37.57 10.97
C ASN A 31 -8.91 -37.82 10.65
N GLY A 32 -7.99 -37.19 11.37
CA GLY A 32 -6.55 -37.38 11.22
C GLY A 32 -5.97 -36.84 9.88
N LYS A 33 -6.70 -36.01 9.16
CA LYS A 33 -6.30 -35.48 7.84
C LYS A 33 -5.61 -34.09 7.88
N GLY A 34 -4.99 -33.74 9.00
CA GLY A 34 -4.21 -32.50 9.08
C GLY A 34 -4.75 -31.51 10.12
N ILE A 35 -4.62 -30.22 9.84
CA ILE A 35 -4.96 -29.12 10.74
C ILE A 35 -6.14 -28.35 10.17
N VAL A 36 -7.11 -28.04 11.01
CA VAL A 36 -8.31 -27.26 10.67
C VAL A 36 -8.47 -26.07 11.60
N VAL A 37 -9.24 -25.09 11.18
CA VAL A 37 -9.63 -23.96 12.03
C VAL A 37 -10.42 -24.48 13.23
N ASP A 38 -10.03 -24.08 14.44
CA ASP A 38 -10.77 -24.41 15.65
C ASP A 38 -12.01 -23.50 15.79
N PRO A 39 -13.23 -24.03 15.68
CA PRO A 39 -14.43 -23.20 15.79
C PRO A 39 -14.59 -22.51 17.15
N ALA A 40 -14.00 -23.09 18.21
CA ALA A 40 -14.03 -22.51 19.56
C ALA A 40 -13.09 -21.31 19.73
N ALA A 41 -12.21 -21.07 18.76
CA ALA A 41 -11.24 -20.00 18.79
C ALA A 41 -11.63 -18.79 17.91
N ARG A 42 -12.91 -18.57 17.70
CA ARG A 42 -13.40 -17.41 16.96
C ARG A 42 -13.07 -16.11 17.69
N LEU A 43 -12.59 -15.13 16.97
CA LEU A 43 -12.36 -13.78 17.50
C LEU A 43 -13.69 -13.08 17.77
N GLU A 44 -13.80 -12.40 18.91
CA GLU A 44 -14.94 -11.51 19.21
C GLU A 44 -15.02 -10.36 18.20
N GLU A 45 -13.85 -9.79 17.85
CA GLU A 45 -13.69 -8.81 16.78
C GLU A 45 -12.73 -9.34 15.71
N GLU A 46 -13.22 -9.42 14.49
CA GLU A 46 -12.42 -9.83 13.34
C GLU A 46 -11.31 -8.80 13.03
N LEU A 47 -10.14 -9.30 12.66
CA LEU A 47 -9.03 -8.45 12.24
C LEU A 47 -8.98 -8.38 10.72
N ILE A 48 -8.70 -7.20 10.20
CA ILE A 48 -8.49 -6.99 8.78
C ILE A 48 -6.99 -6.83 8.53
N VAL A 49 -6.44 -7.65 7.64
CA VAL A 49 -5.06 -7.48 7.20
C VAL A 49 -5.02 -6.28 6.27
N ARG A 50 -4.13 -5.32 6.58
CA ARG A 50 -4.07 -4.05 5.84
C ARG A 50 -3.80 -4.26 4.35
N PRO A 51 -4.63 -3.73 3.45
CA PRO A 51 -4.35 -3.71 2.01
C PRO A 51 -3.55 -2.46 1.61
N THR A 52 -3.48 -1.46 2.50
CA THR A 52 -2.79 -0.18 2.33
C THR A 52 -2.56 0.47 3.70
N SER A 53 -1.68 1.46 3.81
CA SER A 53 -1.22 2.01 5.08
C SER A 53 -1.57 3.49 5.30
N GLU A 54 -2.01 4.22 4.28
CA GLU A 54 -2.12 5.68 4.30
C GLU A 54 -2.97 6.19 5.45
N THR A 55 -4.21 5.72 5.58
CA THR A 55 -5.15 6.20 6.61
C THR A 55 -4.65 5.93 8.02
N ILE A 56 -3.97 4.79 8.24
CA ILE A 56 -3.41 4.42 9.54
C ILE A 56 -2.27 5.36 9.90
N ILE A 57 -1.36 5.59 8.95
CA ILE A 57 -0.18 6.43 9.16
C ILE A 57 -0.58 7.90 9.35
N TRP A 58 -1.46 8.41 8.51
CA TRP A 58 -1.91 9.81 8.64
C TRP A 58 -2.69 10.07 9.92
N ASN A 59 -3.45 9.08 10.40
CA ASN A 59 -4.07 9.20 11.72
C ASN A 59 -3.03 9.27 12.84
N THR A 60 -1.92 8.57 12.71
CA THR A 60 -0.79 8.64 13.64
C THR A 60 -0.11 10.01 13.56
N TYR A 61 0.16 10.51 12.37
CA TYR A 61 0.75 11.85 12.17
C TYR A 61 -0.12 12.97 12.75
N LYS A 62 -1.43 12.83 12.64
CA LYS A 62 -2.36 13.78 13.27
C LYS A 62 -2.14 13.90 14.79
N GLY A 63 -1.72 12.82 15.44
CA GLY A 63 -1.38 12.84 16.86
C GLY A 63 0.05 13.35 17.15
N TRP A 64 0.96 13.27 16.19
CA TRP A 64 2.34 13.71 16.35
C TRP A 64 2.55 15.18 16.02
N ILE A 65 1.79 15.72 15.07
CA ILE A 65 1.91 17.11 14.62
C ILE A 65 1.10 18.02 15.56
N ASN A 66 1.80 18.74 16.41
CA ASN A 66 1.22 19.72 17.33
C ASN A 66 1.50 21.16 16.88
N SER A 67 2.56 21.36 16.12
CA SER A 67 2.92 22.66 15.56
C SER A 67 3.66 22.52 14.23
N TYR A 68 3.84 23.61 13.50
CA TYR A 68 4.64 23.65 12.27
C TYR A 68 6.11 23.25 12.50
N ARG A 69 6.59 23.32 13.73
CA ARG A 69 7.96 22.94 14.10
C ARG A 69 8.17 21.43 14.11
N ASP A 70 7.10 20.66 14.12
CA ASP A 70 7.15 19.21 14.02
C ASP A 70 7.28 18.73 12.55
N LEU A 71 7.27 19.67 11.62
CA LEU A 71 7.39 19.42 10.19
C LEU A 71 8.79 19.81 9.65
N PRO A 72 9.30 19.12 8.61
CA PRO A 72 8.64 17.99 7.95
C PRO A 72 8.75 16.69 8.76
N ILE A 73 7.77 15.80 8.62
CA ILE A 73 7.89 14.40 9.02
C ILE A 73 8.28 13.59 7.78
N LEU A 74 9.37 12.85 7.88
CA LEU A 74 9.87 11.99 6.81
C LEU A 74 10.03 10.57 7.39
N CYS A 75 9.08 9.71 7.13
CA CYS A 75 9.12 8.33 7.58
C CYS A 75 9.12 7.37 6.40
N ASN A 76 9.82 6.28 6.57
CA ASN A 76 9.87 5.18 5.62
C ASN A 76 9.63 3.86 6.34
N GLN A 77 8.97 2.94 5.69
CA GLN A 77 8.88 1.56 6.16
C GLN A 77 9.13 0.57 5.04
N TRP A 78 9.79 -0.51 5.38
CA TRP A 78 9.80 -1.76 4.64
C TRP A 78 8.66 -2.60 5.17
N ALA A 79 7.68 -2.88 4.36
CA ALA A 79 6.43 -3.45 4.82
C ALA A 79 5.84 -4.42 3.81
N ASN A 80 4.79 -5.10 4.23
CA ASN A 80 3.94 -5.90 3.38
C ASN A 80 2.50 -5.38 3.42
N VAL A 81 1.76 -5.67 2.38
CA VAL A 81 0.31 -5.56 2.35
C VAL A 81 -0.28 -6.84 1.77
N VAL A 82 -1.53 -7.12 2.13
CA VAL A 82 -2.28 -8.26 1.59
C VAL A 82 -3.53 -7.71 0.90
N ARG A 83 -3.63 -7.98 -0.39
CA ARG A 83 -4.82 -7.69 -1.19
C ARG A 83 -5.34 -9.01 -1.74
N TRP A 84 -6.61 -9.30 -1.50
CA TRP A 84 -7.19 -10.55 -1.99
C TRP A 84 -7.34 -10.50 -3.50
N GLU A 85 -6.29 -10.90 -4.21
CA GLU A 85 -6.23 -10.86 -5.67
C GLU A 85 -6.75 -12.17 -6.26
N MET A 86 -7.83 -12.07 -7.01
CA MET A 86 -8.45 -13.23 -7.66
C MET A 86 -7.68 -13.70 -8.91
N ARG A 87 -6.84 -12.84 -9.49
CA ARG A 87 -6.07 -13.12 -10.70
C ARG A 87 -4.60 -12.87 -10.47
N THR A 88 -3.99 -13.72 -9.68
CA THR A 88 -2.56 -13.63 -9.40
C THR A 88 -1.73 -13.87 -10.67
N ARG A 89 -0.60 -13.17 -10.77
CA ARG A 89 0.47 -13.42 -11.75
C ARG A 89 1.79 -13.56 -11.02
N LEU A 90 2.52 -14.59 -11.37
CA LEU A 90 3.81 -14.88 -10.77
C LEU A 90 4.72 -13.64 -10.81
N PHE A 91 5.28 -13.25 -9.68
CA PHE A 91 6.11 -12.06 -9.42
C PHE A 91 5.45 -10.70 -9.63
N LEU A 92 4.48 -10.57 -10.51
CA LEU A 92 3.91 -9.27 -10.90
C LEU A 92 2.65 -8.90 -10.11
N ARG A 93 1.86 -9.92 -9.73
CA ARG A 93 0.60 -9.71 -9.01
C ARG A 93 0.36 -10.86 -8.05
N THR A 94 0.83 -10.69 -6.83
CA THR A 94 0.68 -11.65 -5.72
C THR A 94 -0.34 -11.14 -4.71
N ALA A 95 -0.95 -12.04 -3.94
CA ALA A 95 -1.89 -11.64 -2.88
C ALA A 95 -1.20 -10.89 -1.74
N GLU A 96 0.03 -11.26 -1.42
CA GLU A 96 0.92 -10.52 -0.53
C GLU A 96 2.10 -9.99 -1.33
N PHE A 97 2.46 -8.74 -1.13
CA PHE A 97 3.66 -8.19 -1.73
C PHE A 97 4.42 -7.31 -0.73
N LEU A 98 5.72 -7.34 -0.91
CA LEU A 98 6.67 -6.56 -0.12
C LEU A 98 6.99 -5.29 -0.88
N TRP A 99 7.01 -4.19 -0.17
CA TRP A 99 7.32 -2.89 -0.75
C TRP A 99 8.07 -2.00 0.23
N GLN A 100 8.58 -0.92 -0.29
CA GLN A 100 8.97 0.24 0.47
C GLN A 100 7.88 1.28 0.30
N GLU A 101 7.50 1.94 1.36
CA GLU A 101 6.64 3.11 1.29
C GLU A 101 7.17 4.23 2.19
N GLY A 102 7.32 5.41 1.60
CA GLY A 102 7.62 6.64 2.30
C GLY A 102 6.35 7.44 2.55
N HIS A 103 6.18 7.88 3.78
CA HIS A 103 5.07 8.74 4.18
C HIS A 103 5.63 10.02 4.76
N THR A 104 5.26 11.14 4.18
CA THR A 104 5.81 12.44 4.55
C THR A 104 4.71 13.45 4.83
N ALA A 105 5.00 14.41 5.69
CA ALA A 105 4.13 15.55 5.94
C ALA A 105 4.98 16.84 5.93
N HIS A 106 4.49 17.86 5.27
CA HIS A 106 5.21 19.11 5.04
C HIS A 106 4.38 20.32 5.48
N ALA A 107 5.05 21.45 5.76
CA ALA A 107 4.37 22.67 6.15
C ALA A 107 3.73 23.38 4.96
N THR A 108 4.31 23.22 3.76
CA THR A 108 3.84 23.88 2.55
C THR A 108 3.66 22.89 1.40
N GLN A 109 2.82 23.27 0.45
CA GLN A 109 2.64 22.51 -0.79
C GLN A 109 3.94 22.41 -1.57
N GLN A 110 4.72 23.47 -1.60
CA GLN A 110 5.98 23.51 -2.33
C GLN A 110 6.98 22.48 -1.81
N GLU A 111 7.14 22.37 -0.50
CA GLU A 111 7.99 21.35 0.12
C GLU A 111 7.53 19.92 -0.21
N ALA A 112 6.22 19.69 -0.24
CA ALA A 112 5.68 18.38 -0.63
C ALA A 112 5.97 18.04 -2.10
N ILE A 113 5.88 19.03 -3.00
CA ILE A 113 6.21 18.86 -4.43
C ILE A 113 7.69 18.53 -4.60
N GLU A 114 8.56 19.27 -3.91
CA GLU A 114 10.01 19.05 -3.97
C GLU A 114 10.41 17.65 -3.48
N GLU A 115 9.82 17.19 -2.38
CA GLU A 115 10.06 15.84 -1.88
C GLU A 115 9.52 14.77 -2.85
N THR A 116 8.34 14.98 -3.43
CA THR A 116 7.77 14.09 -4.46
C THR A 116 8.71 13.99 -5.66
N GLN A 117 9.20 15.12 -6.15
CA GLN A 117 10.13 15.16 -7.29
C GLN A 117 11.46 14.47 -6.97
N LYS A 118 11.98 14.68 -5.78
CA LYS A 118 13.18 14.00 -5.29
C LYS A 118 13.00 12.50 -5.24
N MET A 119 11.90 12.03 -4.66
CA MET A 119 11.67 10.59 -4.49
C MET A 119 11.38 9.87 -5.81
N VAL A 120 10.65 10.47 -6.74
CA VAL A 120 10.46 9.84 -8.06
C VAL A 120 11.78 9.68 -8.81
N ASN A 121 12.71 10.61 -8.66
CA ASN A 121 14.05 10.50 -9.23
C ASN A 121 14.87 9.38 -8.57
N VAL A 122 14.77 9.23 -7.26
CA VAL A 122 15.39 8.09 -6.53
C VAL A 122 14.85 6.76 -7.03
N TYR A 123 13.54 6.64 -7.20
CA TYR A 123 12.93 5.41 -7.73
C TYR A 123 13.36 5.13 -9.18
N ALA A 124 13.43 6.16 -10.01
CA ALA A 124 13.88 6.02 -11.39
C ALA A 124 15.35 5.60 -11.49
N ASP A 125 16.21 6.18 -10.66
CA ASP A 125 17.63 5.82 -10.56
C ASP A 125 17.80 4.37 -10.11
N PHE A 126 17.09 3.98 -9.05
CA PHE A 126 17.11 2.61 -8.55
C PHE A 126 16.64 1.61 -9.60
N ALA A 127 15.52 1.88 -10.27
CA ALA A 127 15.00 1.00 -11.31
C ALA A 127 16.00 0.81 -12.46
N ARG A 128 16.61 1.90 -12.94
CA ARG A 128 17.50 1.86 -14.08
C ARG A 128 18.88 1.28 -13.77
N ASN A 129 19.49 1.74 -12.69
CA ASN A 129 20.90 1.49 -12.40
C ASN A 129 21.14 0.29 -11.49
N TYR A 130 20.17 -0.12 -10.70
CA TYR A 130 20.30 -1.28 -9.80
C TYR A 130 19.43 -2.46 -10.22
N MET A 131 18.23 -2.21 -10.75
CA MET A 131 17.32 -3.27 -11.18
C MET A 131 17.42 -3.59 -12.68
N ALA A 132 18.13 -2.77 -13.45
CA ALA A 132 18.21 -2.84 -14.91
C ALA A 132 16.82 -2.80 -15.60
N VAL A 133 15.88 -2.08 -15.01
CA VAL A 133 14.52 -1.90 -15.53
C VAL A 133 14.41 -0.49 -16.11
N PRO A 134 14.30 -0.34 -17.45
CA PRO A 134 14.07 0.96 -18.05
C PRO A 134 12.67 1.45 -17.70
N VAL A 135 12.58 2.65 -17.16
CA VAL A 135 11.31 3.27 -16.76
C VAL A 135 11.12 4.64 -17.39
N VAL A 136 9.87 4.97 -17.63
CA VAL A 136 9.41 6.31 -18.01
C VAL A 136 8.87 7.00 -16.75
N VAL A 137 9.31 8.23 -16.51
CA VAL A 137 8.81 9.08 -15.43
C VAL A 137 7.72 9.98 -15.95
N GLY A 138 6.61 10.10 -15.25
CA GLY A 138 5.51 10.95 -15.66
C GLY A 138 4.49 11.21 -14.57
N HIS A 139 3.42 11.91 -14.94
CA HIS A 139 2.26 12.14 -14.09
C HIS A 139 1.12 11.24 -14.52
N LYS A 140 0.41 10.68 -13.54
CA LYS A 140 -0.82 9.92 -13.82
C LYS A 140 -1.92 10.84 -14.32
N SER A 141 -2.72 10.33 -15.26
CA SER A 141 -3.95 11.00 -15.65
C SER A 141 -4.90 11.13 -14.44
N PRO A 142 -5.78 12.15 -14.43
CA PRO A 142 -6.69 12.35 -13.29
C PRO A 142 -7.51 11.11 -12.91
N ASN A 143 -7.87 10.29 -13.89
CA ASN A 143 -8.67 9.07 -13.69
C ASN A 143 -7.89 7.91 -13.06
N GLU A 144 -6.55 7.98 -13.07
CA GLU A 144 -5.67 6.93 -12.54
C GLU A 144 -5.03 7.33 -11.20
N ARG A 145 -5.26 8.56 -10.78
CA ARG A 145 -4.77 9.04 -9.48
C ARG A 145 -5.50 8.34 -8.35
N PHE A 146 -4.78 8.13 -7.24
CA PHE A 146 -5.40 7.66 -6.02
C PHE A 146 -6.43 8.68 -5.52
N ALA A 147 -7.53 8.20 -4.96
CA ALA A 147 -8.61 9.06 -4.46
C ALA A 147 -8.06 10.07 -3.43
N GLY A 148 -8.33 11.36 -3.66
CA GLY A 148 -7.84 12.45 -2.83
C GLY A 148 -6.47 13.00 -3.21
N ALA A 149 -5.73 12.37 -4.13
CA ALA A 149 -4.46 12.90 -4.60
C ALA A 149 -4.68 14.11 -5.51
N LEU A 150 -3.98 15.21 -5.21
CA LEU A 150 -3.95 16.40 -6.06
C LEU A 150 -3.12 16.16 -7.31
N ASP A 151 -2.03 15.45 -7.15
CA ASP A 151 -1.16 14.99 -8.23
C ASP A 151 -0.55 13.63 -7.88
N THR A 152 -0.07 12.91 -8.90
CA THR A 152 0.59 11.62 -8.73
C THR A 152 1.68 11.47 -9.78
N MET A 153 2.92 11.42 -9.32
CA MET A 153 4.05 11.04 -10.17
C MET A 153 4.24 9.52 -10.13
N THR A 154 4.69 8.96 -11.25
CA THR A 154 4.90 7.52 -11.40
C THR A 154 6.13 7.21 -12.20
N ILE A 155 6.72 6.05 -11.97
CA ILE A 155 7.65 5.40 -12.88
C ILE A 155 6.99 4.15 -13.44
N GLU A 156 7.01 3.99 -14.74
CA GLU A 156 6.36 2.90 -15.44
C GLU A 156 7.31 2.18 -16.38
N ALA A 157 7.29 0.86 -16.34
CA ALA A 157 8.03 0.00 -17.25
C ALA A 157 7.11 -0.53 -18.35
N LEU A 158 7.61 -0.60 -19.56
CA LEU A 158 6.88 -1.16 -20.69
C LEU A 158 7.01 -2.68 -20.68
N MET A 159 5.90 -3.38 -20.67
CA MET A 159 5.82 -4.83 -20.75
C MET A 159 5.89 -5.32 -22.20
N GLN A 160 6.26 -6.58 -22.41
CA GLN A 160 6.35 -7.19 -23.73
C GLN A 160 5.03 -7.21 -24.50
N ASP A 161 3.90 -7.20 -23.81
CA ASP A 161 2.56 -7.12 -24.39
C ASP A 161 2.13 -5.67 -24.71
N GLY A 162 3.02 -4.71 -24.59
CA GLY A 162 2.77 -3.29 -24.87
C GLY A 162 2.06 -2.54 -23.76
N LYS A 163 1.79 -3.17 -22.62
CA LYS A 163 1.18 -2.49 -21.47
C LYS A 163 2.22 -1.85 -20.56
N ALA A 164 1.84 -0.76 -19.92
CA ALA A 164 2.63 -0.16 -18.88
C ALA A 164 2.43 -0.89 -17.54
N LEU A 165 3.52 -1.13 -16.83
CA LEU A 165 3.53 -1.64 -15.46
C LEU A 165 4.01 -0.52 -14.54
N GLN A 166 3.20 -0.13 -13.58
CA GLN A 166 3.62 0.78 -12.52
C GLN A 166 4.72 0.11 -11.69
N ALA A 167 5.92 0.66 -11.75
CA ALA A 167 7.07 0.18 -10.96
C ALA A 167 7.22 0.96 -9.65
N GLY A 168 6.68 2.17 -9.57
CA GLY A 168 6.65 2.99 -8.37
C GLY A 168 5.78 4.23 -8.57
N THR A 169 5.30 4.78 -7.48
CA THR A 169 4.45 5.98 -7.46
C THR A 169 4.64 6.72 -6.15
#